data_cd0c3d28bede5cef7e6d62e90da5b245
#
_entry.id   cd0c3d28bede5cef7e6d62e90da5b245
#
_cell.length_a   1.000
_cell.length_b   1.000
_cell.length_c   1.000
_cell.angle_alpha   90.00
_cell.angle_beta   90.00
_cell.angle_gamma   90.00
#
_symmetry.space_group_name_H-M   'P 1'
#
loop_
_entity.id
_entity.type
_entity.pdbx_description
1 polymer ?
#
loop_
_entity_poly.entity_id
_entity_poly.type
_entity_poly.pdbx_seq_one_letter_code
_entity_poly.pdbx_strand_id
1 'polypeptide(L)'
;MTVIISQLFTGISIGAVLLLVALGLALTFGQMNVINMAHGEFIMAGAYTTYVLQQVITSAGGSLLLALPVAFLVTGLMGVLLEWALIRRLYDRPLDTLLVTWGVSLMLQQLARDVFGTQNKQTQAPDLLTGNITIGDVSIADNRLFILVLAGVAVFAVSSVTRLTPLGRRIRAVVQNRDLAAVSGIRIAQIDRLTFFIGSGLAGVAGVASPCSARSGRRWAPT
;
A
#
# COMPACT_ATOMS: atom_id res chain seq x y z
N MET A 1 16.82 -14.97 25.67
CA MET A 1 15.92 -13.80 25.74
C MET A 1 16.04 -12.91 24.50
N THR A 2 17.22 -12.59 24.03
CA THR A 2 17.50 -11.75 22.85
C THR A 2 16.82 -12.24 21.57
N VAL A 3 16.81 -13.56 21.31
CA VAL A 3 16.18 -14.16 20.13
C VAL A 3 14.65 -13.95 20.12
N ILE A 4 13.99 -14.11 21.26
CA ILE A 4 12.53 -13.92 21.36
C ILE A 4 12.16 -12.46 21.09
N ILE A 5 12.90 -11.51 21.65
CA ILE A 5 12.68 -10.07 21.45
C ILE A 5 12.87 -9.70 19.99
N SER A 6 13.95 -10.18 19.34
CA SER A 6 14.19 -9.89 17.92
C SER A 6 13.11 -10.50 16.99
N GLN A 7 12.59 -11.69 17.34
CA GLN A 7 11.48 -12.31 16.60
C GLN A 7 10.17 -11.55 16.79
N LEU A 8 9.88 -11.04 17.98
CA LEU A 8 8.71 -10.18 18.23
C LEU A 8 8.77 -8.92 17.37
N PHE A 9 9.91 -8.21 17.35
CA PHE A 9 10.08 -7.04 16.49
C PHE A 9 9.92 -7.38 15.00
N THR A 10 10.40 -8.56 14.57
CA THR A 10 10.19 -9.04 13.20
C THR A 10 8.72 -9.25 12.90
N GLY A 11 8.01 -9.94 13.79
CA GLY A 11 6.58 -10.20 13.64
C GLY A 11 5.75 -8.90 13.60
N ILE A 12 6.04 -7.96 14.51
CA ILE A 12 5.37 -6.65 14.53
C ILE A 12 5.64 -5.87 13.25
N SER A 13 6.87 -5.89 12.72
CA SER A 13 7.23 -5.21 11.48
C SER A 13 6.48 -5.79 10.27
N ILE A 14 6.39 -7.11 10.16
CA ILE A 14 5.60 -7.78 9.13
C ILE A 14 4.11 -7.43 9.29
N GLY A 15 3.60 -7.48 10.53
CA GLY A 15 2.24 -7.07 10.86
C GLY A 15 1.95 -5.62 10.47
N ALA A 16 2.91 -4.71 10.61
CA ALA A 16 2.77 -3.31 10.21
C ALA A 16 2.64 -3.14 8.67
N VAL A 17 3.39 -3.91 7.88
CA VAL A 17 3.20 -3.92 6.40
C VAL A 17 1.81 -4.46 6.05
N LEU A 18 1.39 -5.57 6.65
CA LEU A 18 0.07 -6.13 6.44
C LEU A 18 -1.05 -5.17 6.86
N LEU A 19 -0.84 -4.41 7.94
CA LEU A 19 -1.78 -3.39 8.39
C LEU A 19 -1.93 -2.27 7.36
N LEU A 20 -0.85 -1.82 6.71
CA LEU A 20 -0.92 -0.84 5.62
C LEU A 20 -1.76 -1.35 4.45
N VAL A 21 -1.52 -2.60 4.05
CA VAL A 21 -2.30 -3.27 2.98
C VAL A 21 -3.77 -3.38 3.37
N ALA A 22 -4.04 -3.86 4.57
CA ALA A 22 -5.38 -4.05 5.09
C ALA A 22 -6.13 -2.72 5.23
N LEU A 23 -5.44 -1.65 5.61
CA LEU A 23 -6.02 -0.30 5.73
C LEU A 23 -6.50 0.22 4.36
N GLY A 24 -5.68 0.03 3.30
CA GLY A 24 -6.08 0.38 1.94
C GLY A 24 -7.28 -0.41 1.45
N LEU A 25 -7.27 -1.73 1.70
CA LEU A 25 -8.38 -2.60 1.33
C LEU A 25 -9.65 -2.29 2.14
N ALA A 26 -9.52 -2.03 3.45
CA ALA A 26 -10.65 -1.68 4.32
C ALA A 26 -11.34 -0.39 3.89
N LEU A 27 -10.61 0.60 3.38
CA LEU A 27 -11.20 1.81 2.85
C LEU A 27 -12.04 1.54 1.59
N THR A 28 -11.49 0.80 0.63
CA THR A 28 -12.17 0.50 -0.63
C THR A 28 -13.35 -0.45 -0.44
N PHE A 29 -13.13 -1.56 0.26
CA PHE A 29 -14.20 -2.53 0.54
C PHE A 29 -15.27 -1.96 1.48
N GLY A 30 -14.86 -1.28 2.55
CA GLY A 30 -15.79 -0.73 3.54
C GLY A 30 -16.72 0.35 2.99
N GLN A 31 -16.31 1.07 1.93
CA GLN A 31 -17.16 2.10 1.32
C GLN A 31 -18.03 1.55 0.18
N MET A 32 -17.48 0.68 -0.66
CA MET A 32 -18.12 0.30 -1.91
C MET A 32 -18.70 -1.12 -1.89
N ASN A 33 -18.35 -1.91 -0.87
CA ASN A 33 -18.64 -3.33 -0.80
C ASN A 33 -18.17 -4.12 -2.05
N VAL A 34 -17.08 -3.65 -2.65
CA VAL A 34 -16.47 -4.21 -3.86
C VAL A 34 -15.18 -4.91 -3.50
N ILE A 35 -15.08 -6.19 -3.82
CA ILE A 35 -13.85 -6.96 -3.66
C ILE A 35 -12.95 -6.69 -4.87
N ASN A 36 -11.80 -6.07 -4.63
CA ASN A 36 -10.81 -5.78 -5.66
C ASN A 36 -9.65 -6.77 -5.58
N MET A 37 -9.66 -7.77 -6.48
CA MET A 37 -8.57 -8.76 -6.56
C MET A 37 -7.25 -8.16 -7.07
N ALA A 38 -7.31 -7.03 -7.79
CA ALA A 38 -6.10 -6.33 -8.26
C ALA A 38 -5.39 -5.51 -7.17
N HIS A 39 -5.86 -5.53 -5.91
CA HIS A 39 -5.24 -4.76 -4.83
C HIS A 39 -3.79 -5.17 -4.56
N GLY A 40 -3.46 -6.46 -4.71
CA GLY A 40 -2.10 -6.98 -4.62
C GLY A 40 -1.15 -6.39 -5.66
N GLU A 41 -1.66 -6.08 -6.86
CA GLU A 41 -0.87 -5.54 -7.95
C GLU A 41 -0.48 -4.06 -7.72
N PHE A 42 -1.26 -3.34 -6.91
CA PHE A 42 -0.88 -1.99 -6.47
C PHE A 42 0.31 -2.02 -5.53
N ILE A 43 0.42 -3.07 -4.68
CA ILE A 43 1.60 -3.29 -3.84
C ILE A 43 2.82 -3.58 -4.72
N MET A 44 2.66 -4.45 -5.72
CA MET A 44 3.70 -4.75 -6.70
C MET A 44 4.12 -3.48 -7.46
N ALA A 45 3.17 -2.67 -7.94
CA ALA A 45 3.47 -1.42 -8.64
C ALA A 45 4.22 -0.42 -7.74
N GLY A 46 3.90 -0.34 -6.45
CA GLY A 46 4.63 0.46 -5.46
C GLY A 46 6.09 0.01 -5.31
N ALA A 47 6.33 -1.31 -5.25
CA ALA A 47 7.67 -1.88 -5.19
C ALA A 47 8.48 -1.59 -6.48
N TYR A 48 7.87 -1.72 -7.66
CA TYR A 48 8.51 -1.36 -8.93
C TYR A 48 8.79 0.14 -9.05
N THR A 49 7.91 1.00 -8.53
CA THR A 49 8.16 2.45 -8.48
C THR A 49 9.42 2.76 -7.68
N THR A 50 9.61 2.08 -6.54
CA THR A 50 10.84 2.22 -5.75
C THR A 50 12.06 1.78 -6.53
N TYR A 51 11.97 0.63 -7.22
CA TYR A 51 13.06 0.12 -8.05
C TYR A 51 13.48 1.10 -9.15
N VAL A 52 12.51 1.67 -9.88
CA VAL A 52 12.76 2.65 -10.94
C VAL A 52 13.40 3.93 -10.39
N LEU A 53 12.89 4.44 -9.27
CA LEU A 53 13.45 5.64 -8.64
C LEU A 53 14.89 5.44 -8.16
N GLN A 54 15.24 4.24 -7.68
CA GLN A 54 16.62 3.91 -7.29
C GLN A 54 17.58 3.87 -8.47
N GLN A 55 17.11 3.62 -9.70
CA GLN A 55 17.95 3.70 -10.90
C GLN A 55 18.22 5.14 -11.35
N VAL A 56 17.27 6.05 -11.08
CA VAL A 56 17.37 7.46 -11.49
C VAL A 56 18.10 8.30 -10.44
N ILE A 57 17.86 8.01 -9.18
CA ILE A 57 18.39 8.79 -8.05
C ILE A 57 19.50 7.98 -7.37
N THR A 58 20.72 8.44 -7.52
CA THR A 58 21.93 7.78 -6.99
C THR A 58 21.99 7.80 -5.45
N SER A 59 21.32 8.78 -4.79
CA SER A 59 21.27 8.84 -3.33
C SER A 59 20.19 7.91 -2.77
N ALA A 60 20.60 6.83 -2.12
CA ALA A 60 19.69 5.80 -1.62
C ALA A 60 18.67 6.33 -0.58
N GLY A 61 19.02 7.31 0.25
CA GLY A 61 18.11 7.94 1.22
C GLY A 61 17.08 8.85 0.55
N GLY A 62 17.50 9.67 -0.41
CA GLY A 62 16.61 10.54 -1.17
C GLY A 62 15.61 9.75 -2.04
N SER A 63 16.05 8.65 -2.64
CA SER A 63 15.19 7.80 -3.47
C SER A 63 14.04 7.17 -2.66
N LEU A 64 14.27 6.75 -1.42
CA LEU A 64 13.21 6.17 -0.58
C LEU A 64 12.18 7.21 -0.14
N LEU A 65 12.62 8.40 0.30
CA LEU A 65 11.72 9.48 0.70
C LEU A 65 10.83 9.95 -0.46
N LEU A 66 11.39 10.00 -1.68
CA LEU A 66 10.63 10.32 -2.88
C LEU A 66 9.78 9.15 -3.38
N ALA A 67 10.20 7.91 -3.12
CA ALA A 67 9.44 6.73 -3.50
C ALA A 67 8.07 6.65 -2.81
N LEU A 68 7.96 7.11 -1.56
CA LEU A 68 6.69 7.10 -0.82
C LEU A 68 5.60 7.94 -1.51
N PRO A 69 5.78 9.26 -1.74
CA PRO A 69 4.75 10.07 -2.41
C PRO A 69 4.56 9.67 -3.87
N VAL A 70 5.62 9.30 -4.59
CA VAL A 70 5.50 8.88 -6.00
C VAL A 70 4.77 7.56 -6.12
N ALA A 71 5.08 6.56 -5.31
CA ALA A 71 4.34 5.29 -5.29
C ALA A 71 2.87 5.51 -4.90
N PHE A 72 2.60 6.36 -3.90
CA PHE A 72 1.23 6.71 -3.53
C PHE A 72 0.46 7.33 -4.70
N LEU A 73 1.07 8.26 -5.44
CA LEU A 73 0.45 8.90 -6.61
C LEU A 73 0.26 7.92 -7.76
N VAL A 74 1.28 7.16 -8.13
CA VAL A 74 1.23 6.21 -9.26
C VAL A 74 0.16 5.14 -8.99
N THR A 75 0.20 4.49 -7.85
CA THR A 75 -0.78 3.45 -7.51
C THR A 75 -2.17 4.02 -7.24
N GLY A 76 -2.26 5.22 -6.68
CA GLY A 76 -3.51 5.95 -6.53
C GLY A 76 -4.17 6.25 -7.87
N LEU A 77 -3.40 6.74 -8.85
CA LEU A 77 -3.88 6.97 -10.22
C LEU A 77 -4.29 5.67 -10.91
N MET A 78 -3.50 4.60 -10.77
CA MET A 78 -3.88 3.27 -11.26
C MET A 78 -5.22 2.82 -10.68
N GLY A 79 -5.44 3.02 -9.37
CA GLY A 79 -6.71 2.74 -8.72
C GLY A 79 -7.88 3.54 -9.27
N VAL A 80 -7.69 4.85 -9.47
CA VAL A 80 -8.72 5.71 -10.09
C VAL A 80 -9.03 5.26 -11.52
N LEU A 81 -8.03 4.88 -12.30
CA LEU A 81 -8.23 4.35 -13.64
C LEU A 81 -9.05 3.06 -13.63
N LEU A 82 -8.73 2.15 -12.71
CA LEU A 82 -9.48 0.91 -12.52
C LEU A 82 -10.93 1.18 -12.13
N GLU A 83 -11.17 2.08 -11.18
CA GLU A 83 -12.51 2.48 -10.75
C GLU A 83 -13.30 3.07 -11.92
N TRP A 84 -12.72 4.04 -12.60
CA TRP A 84 -13.39 4.76 -13.70
C TRP A 84 -13.69 3.87 -14.90
N ALA A 85 -12.74 3.01 -15.29
CA ALA A 85 -12.87 2.19 -16.50
C ALA A 85 -13.80 1.00 -16.29
N LEU A 86 -13.72 0.34 -15.12
CA LEU A 86 -14.30 -0.98 -14.89
C LEU A 86 -15.30 -0.98 -13.72
N ILE A 87 -14.87 -0.65 -12.49
CA ILE A 87 -15.65 -0.87 -11.27
C ILE A 87 -16.92 -0.05 -11.28
N ARG A 88 -16.86 1.21 -11.73
CA ARG A 88 -18.01 2.11 -11.81
C ARG A 88 -19.20 1.52 -12.58
N ARG A 89 -18.95 0.64 -13.55
CA ARG A 89 -19.99 0.02 -14.38
C ARG A 89 -20.56 -1.26 -13.76
N LEU A 90 -19.94 -1.74 -12.69
CA LEU A 90 -20.19 -3.06 -12.09
C LEU A 90 -20.60 -3.00 -10.61
N TYR A 91 -20.94 -1.80 -10.09
CA TYR A 91 -21.29 -1.63 -8.67
C TYR A 91 -22.44 -2.54 -8.21
N ASP A 92 -23.43 -2.76 -9.08
CA ASP A 92 -24.60 -3.59 -8.75
C ASP A 92 -24.35 -5.09 -8.96
N ARG A 93 -23.13 -5.46 -9.37
CA ARG A 93 -22.76 -6.86 -9.71
C ARG A 93 -21.44 -7.27 -9.05
N PRO A 94 -21.44 -7.62 -7.75
CA PRO A 94 -20.22 -7.88 -7.00
C PRO A 94 -19.41 -9.07 -7.54
N LEU A 95 -20.06 -10.11 -8.06
CA LEU A 95 -19.38 -11.29 -8.64
C LEU A 95 -18.68 -10.92 -9.97
N ASP A 96 -19.34 -10.13 -10.82
CA ASP A 96 -18.74 -9.67 -12.07
C ASP A 96 -17.53 -8.76 -11.79
N THR A 97 -17.61 -7.93 -10.77
CA THR A 97 -16.50 -7.07 -10.35
C THR A 97 -15.30 -7.89 -9.89
N LEU A 98 -15.54 -8.97 -9.13
CA LEU A 98 -14.49 -9.88 -8.69
C LEU A 98 -13.78 -10.53 -9.87
N LEU A 99 -14.53 -11.05 -10.85
CA LEU A 99 -13.96 -11.70 -12.04
C LEU A 99 -13.18 -10.71 -12.91
N VAL A 100 -13.71 -9.51 -13.12
CA VAL A 100 -13.05 -8.47 -13.92
C VAL A 100 -11.78 -7.99 -13.25
N THR A 101 -11.79 -7.76 -11.94
CA THR A 101 -10.58 -7.32 -11.20
C THR A 101 -9.53 -8.43 -11.15
N TRP A 102 -9.93 -9.71 -11.12
CA TRP A 102 -9.02 -10.82 -11.26
C TRP A 102 -8.36 -10.86 -12.65
N GLY A 103 -9.13 -10.65 -13.72
CA GLY A 103 -8.58 -10.51 -15.07
C GLY A 103 -7.59 -9.36 -15.19
N VAL A 104 -7.89 -8.20 -14.59
CA VAL A 104 -6.97 -7.06 -14.53
C VAL A 104 -5.70 -7.41 -13.75
N SER A 105 -5.81 -8.14 -12.64
CA SER A 105 -4.65 -8.61 -11.89
C SER A 105 -3.70 -9.42 -12.78
N LEU A 106 -4.22 -10.39 -13.53
CA LEU A 106 -3.41 -11.19 -14.47
C LEU A 106 -2.76 -10.33 -15.56
N MET A 107 -3.49 -9.35 -16.10
CA MET A 107 -2.95 -8.40 -17.11
C MET A 107 -1.81 -7.56 -16.52
N LEU A 108 -1.98 -7.02 -15.31
CA LEU A 108 -0.96 -6.21 -14.65
C LEU A 108 0.28 -7.05 -14.30
N GLN A 109 0.11 -8.31 -13.87
CA GLN A 109 1.22 -9.23 -13.63
C GLN A 109 1.99 -9.51 -14.92
N GLN A 110 1.29 -9.76 -16.02
CA GLN A 110 1.95 -10.01 -17.31
C GLN A 110 2.67 -8.76 -17.80
N LEU A 111 2.05 -7.59 -17.73
CA LEU A 111 2.65 -6.32 -18.10
C LEU A 111 3.91 -6.03 -17.28
N ALA A 112 3.89 -6.32 -15.97
CA ALA A 112 5.08 -6.17 -15.13
C ALA A 112 6.21 -7.12 -15.55
N ARG A 113 5.90 -8.36 -15.95
CA ARG A 113 6.90 -9.32 -16.47
C ARG A 113 7.48 -8.88 -17.81
N ASP A 114 6.66 -8.32 -18.69
CA ASP A 114 7.10 -7.86 -20.02
C ASP A 114 7.99 -6.62 -19.92
N VAL A 115 7.67 -5.69 -19.01
CA VAL A 115 8.44 -4.45 -18.83
C VAL A 115 9.71 -4.64 -18.01
N PHE A 116 9.61 -5.37 -16.88
CA PHE A 116 10.71 -5.52 -15.92
C PHE A 116 11.45 -6.85 -16.01
N GLY A 117 10.94 -7.79 -16.80
CA GLY A 117 11.46 -9.14 -16.91
C GLY A 117 10.99 -10.07 -15.79
N THR A 118 11.26 -11.37 -15.96
CA THR A 118 10.82 -12.43 -15.02
C THR A 118 11.72 -12.55 -13.78
N GLN A 119 12.87 -11.88 -13.76
CA GLN A 119 13.81 -11.96 -12.65
C GLN A 119 13.34 -11.09 -11.47
N ASN A 120 13.51 -11.64 -10.27
CA ASN A 120 13.20 -10.91 -9.04
C ASN A 120 14.14 -9.71 -8.88
N LYS A 121 13.62 -8.50 -9.08
CA LYS A 121 14.40 -7.27 -8.93
C LYS A 121 14.56 -6.96 -7.44
N GLN A 122 15.81 -6.90 -6.99
CA GLN A 122 16.11 -6.54 -5.61
C GLN A 122 16.27 -5.02 -5.51
N THR A 123 15.41 -4.40 -4.71
CA THR A 123 15.59 -3.00 -4.29
C THR A 123 16.60 -2.94 -3.16
N GLN A 124 17.50 -1.98 -3.21
CA GLN A 124 18.51 -1.78 -2.16
C GLN A 124 17.87 -0.95 -1.04
N ALA A 125 17.99 -1.42 0.20
CA ALA A 125 17.66 -0.58 1.34
C ALA A 125 18.70 0.56 1.41
N PRO A 126 18.29 1.81 1.66
CA PRO A 126 19.21 2.92 1.83
C PRO A 126 20.20 2.66 2.96
N ASP A 127 21.43 3.19 2.82
CA ASP A 127 22.47 3.04 3.83
C ASP A 127 22.04 3.60 5.19
N LEU A 128 21.17 4.62 5.19
CA LEU A 128 20.52 5.15 6.40
C LEU A 128 19.66 4.12 7.16
N LEU A 129 19.16 3.09 6.49
CA LEU A 129 18.33 2.02 7.06
C LEU A 129 19.09 0.69 7.20
N THR A 130 20.40 0.68 6.93
CA THR A 130 21.27 -0.49 7.11
C THR A 130 21.91 -0.52 8.52
N GLY A 131 21.74 0.53 9.30
CA GLY A 131 22.16 0.61 10.70
C GLY A 131 21.39 -0.38 11.58
N ASN A 132 21.99 -0.68 12.72
CA ASN A 132 21.36 -1.43 13.79
C ASN A 132 21.43 -0.58 15.06
N ILE A 133 20.29 -0.25 15.65
CA ILE A 133 20.23 0.34 16.97
C ILE A 133 20.38 -0.81 17.97
N THR A 134 21.50 -0.81 18.70
CA THR A 134 21.74 -1.77 19.78
C THR A 134 21.27 -1.16 21.11
N ILE A 135 20.20 -1.72 21.66
CA ILE A 135 19.74 -1.38 23.01
C ILE A 135 20.09 -2.56 23.93
N GLY A 136 21.21 -2.43 24.65
CA GLY A 136 21.78 -3.55 25.40
C GLY A 136 22.24 -4.67 24.48
N ASP A 137 21.79 -5.91 24.75
CA ASP A 137 22.10 -7.09 23.93
C ASP A 137 21.16 -7.32 22.73
N VAL A 138 20.19 -6.41 22.49
CA VAL A 138 19.21 -6.54 21.41
C VAL A 138 19.55 -5.59 20.27
N SER A 139 19.82 -6.14 19.09
CA SER A 139 20.07 -5.37 17.87
C SER A 139 18.76 -5.30 17.05
N ILE A 140 18.21 -4.11 16.91
CA ILE A 140 17.02 -3.82 16.12
C ILE A 140 17.47 -3.17 14.82
N ALA A 141 17.08 -3.71 13.68
CA ALA A 141 17.40 -3.12 12.40
C ALA A 141 16.57 -1.85 12.16
N ASP A 142 17.19 -0.76 11.71
CA ASP A 142 16.57 0.56 11.52
C ASP A 142 15.41 0.52 10.53
N ASN A 143 15.47 -0.37 9.54
CA ASN A 143 14.39 -0.57 8.56
C ASN A 143 13.08 -1.03 9.20
N ARG A 144 13.11 -1.78 10.30
CA ARG A 144 11.91 -2.22 11.02
C ARG A 144 11.24 -1.06 11.75
N LEU A 145 12.06 -0.21 12.36
CA LEU A 145 11.56 0.99 13.03
C LEU A 145 10.90 1.94 12.01
N PHE A 146 11.52 2.12 10.85
CA PHE A 146 10.96 2.90 9.75
C PHE A 146 9.58 2.39 9.31
N ILE A 147 9.43 1.07 9.13
CA ILE A 147 8.14 0.45 8.74
C ILE A 147 7.07 0.70 9.81
N LEU A 148 7.43 0.57 11.09
CA LEU A 148 6.50 0.82 12.20
C LEU A 148 6.03 2.27 12.25
N VAL A 149 6.95 3.22 12.10
CA VAL A 149 6.64 4.65 12.06
C VAL A 149 5.75 4.96 10.85
N LEU A 150 6.09 4.42 9.67
CA LEU A 150 5.32 4.59 8.45
C LEU A 150 3.89 4.07 8.61
N ALA A 151 3.71 2.88 9.19
CA ALA A 151 2.40 2.32 9.46
C ALA A 151 1.61 3.18 10.46
N GLY A 152 2.25 3.63 11.55
CA GLY A 152 1.63 4.53 12.52
C GLY A 152 1.18 5.85 11.90
N VAL A 153 2.02 6.47 11.09
CA VAL A 153 1.69 7.71 10.35
C VAL A 153 0.53 7.48 9.38
N ALA A 154 0.52 6.37 8.64
CA ALA A 154 -0.56 6.05 7.72
C ALA A 154 -1.90 5.84 8.45
N VAL A 155 -1.91 5.09 9.55
CA VAL A 155 -3.10 4.89 10.39
C VAL A 155 -3.60 6.23 10.94
N PHE A 156 -2.69 7.06 11.43
CA PHE A 156 -3.03 8.38 11.95
C PHE A 156 -3.59 9.28 10.84
N ALA A 157 -2.97 9.32 9.67
CA ALA A 157 -3.41 10.12 8.52
C ALA A 157 -4.81 9.68 8.05
N VAL A 158 -5.03 8.38 7.85
CA VAL A 158 -6.34 7.85 7.44
C VAL A 158 -7.41 8.12 8.51
N SER A 159 -7.09 7.89 9.78
CA SER A 159 -8.01 8.18 10.89
C SER A 159 -8.36 9.67 10.96
N SER A 160 -7.38 10.54 10.76
CA SER A 160 -7.58 11.99 10.73
C SER A 160 -8.44 12.42 9.53
N VAL A 161 -8.15 11.89 8.35
CA VAL A 161 -8.95 12.16 7.13
C VAL A 161 -10.39 11.69 7.34
N THR A 162 -10.59 10.49 7.84
CA THR A 162 -11.94 9.92 8.00
C THR A 162 -12.72 10.57 9.14
N ARG A 163 -12.09 10.98 10.25
CA ARG A 163 -12.77 11.54 11.40
C ARG A 163 -12.91 13.07 11.35
N LEU A 164 -11.88 13.79 10.91
CA LEU A 164 -11.80 15.24 11.05
C LEU A 164 -12.19 16.00 9.78
N THR A 165 -12.11 15.36 8.59
CA THR A 165 -12.33 16.09 7.33
C THR A 165 -13.77 15.99 6.82
N PRO A 166 -14.21 16.97 5.97
CA PRO A 166 -15.49 16.88 5.27
C PRO A 166 -15.58 15.63 4.36
N LEU A 167 -14.45 15.17 3.84
CA LEU A 167 -14.38 13.94 3.03
C LEU A 167 -14.83 12.73 3.86
N GLY A 168 -14.31 12.56 5.07
CA GLY A 168 -14.70 11.45 5.92
C GLY A 168 -16.17 11.47 6.30
N ARG A 169 -16.77 12.67 6.50
CA ARG A 169 -18.22 12.78 6.73
C ARG A 169 -19.03 12.31 5.51
N ARG A 170 -18.60 12.69 4.31
CA ARG A 170 -19.25 12.27 3.05
C ARG A 170 -19.09 10.76 2.82
N ILE A 171 -17.90 10.21 3.08
CA ILE A 171 -17.66 8.76 3.03
C ILE A 171 -18.65 8.03 3.92
N ARG A 172 -18.77 8.42 5.19
CA ARG A 172 -19.72 7.79 6.12
C ARG A 172 -21.18 7.93 5.69
N ALA A 173 -21.57 9.06 5.12
CA ALA A 173 -22.92 9.25 4.58
C ALA A 173 -23.21 8.28 3.43
N VAL A 174 -22.25 8.12 2.50
CA VAL A 174 -22.37 7.17 1.36
C VAL A 174 -22.43 5.73 1.84
N VAL A 175 -21.62 5.36 2.85
CA VAL A 175 -21.63 4.01 3.45
C VAL A 175 -22.96 3.69 4.13
N GLN A 176 -23.58 4.67 4.82
CA GLN A 176 -24.84 4.45 5.50
C GLN A 176 -26.01 4.28 4.53
N ASN A 177 -26.13 5.17 3.57
CA ASN A 177 -27.18 5.06 2.55
C ASN A 177 -26.75 5.83 1.28
N ARG A 178 -26.47 5.10 0.22
CA ARG A 178 -25.97 5.63 -1.04
C ARG A 178 -26.99 6.52 -1.75
N ASP A 179 -28.27 6.10 -1.72
CA ASP A 179 -29.36 6.83 -2.39
C ASP A 179 -29.68 8.13 -1.66
N LEU A 180 -29.79 8.10 -0.33
CA LEU A 180 -30.00 9.30 0.48
C LEU A 180 -28.82 10.29 0.35
N ALA A 181 -27.59 9.81 0.27
CA ALA A 181 -26.43 10.65 0.04
C ALA A 181 -26.49 11.34 -1.34
N ALA A 182 -26.96 10.63 -2.38
CA ALA A 182 -27.14 11.21 -3.71
C ALA A 182 -28.19 12.33 -3.71
N VAL A 183 -29.35 12.08 -3.10
CA VAL A 183 -30.44 13.09 -2.99
C VAL A 183 -29.98 14.29 -2.17
N SER A 184 -29.11 14.10 -1.18
CA SER A 184 -28.51 15.18 -0.38
C SER A 184 -27.42 15.97 -1.12
N GLY A 185 -27.24 15.74 -2.43
CA GLY A 185 -26.29 16.48 -3.29
C GLY A 185 -24.84 16.01 -3.21
N ILE A 186 -24.55 14.86 -2.57
CA ILE A 186 -23.21 14.29 -2.52
C ILE A 186 -22.92 13.61 -3.85
N ARG A 187 -21.83 14.03 -4.52
CA ARG A 187 -21.36 13.41 -5.76
C ARG A 187 -20.66 12.07 -5.47
N ILE A 188 -21.43 10.99 -5.42
CA ILE A 188 -20.97 9.64 -5.05
C ILE A 188 -19.73 9.24 -5.85
N ALA A 189 -19.75 9.41 -7.18
CA ALA A 189 -18.63 9.05 -8.05
C ALA A 189 -17.30 9.76 -7.70
N GLN A 190 -17.36 10.97 -7.15
CA GLN A 190 -16.14 11.66 -6.70
C GLN A 190 -15.62 11.07 -5.39
N ILE A 191 -16.53 10.73 -4.48
CA ILE A 191 -16.17 10.11 -3.21
C ILE A 191 -15.55 8.73 -3.45
N ASP A 192 -16.16 7.95 -4.33
CA ASP A 192 -15.68 6.63 -4.71
C ASP A 192 -14.26 6.69 -5.30
N ARG A 193 -14.03 7.59 -6.26
CA ARG A 193 -12.67 7.79 -6.84
C ARG A 193 -11.64 8.21 -5.81
N LEU A 194 -11.98 9.16 -4.93
CA LEU A 194 -11.06 9.61 -3.88
C LEU A 194 -10.74 8.50 -2.90
N THR A 195 -11.71 7.70 -2.51
CA THR A 195 -11.48 6.56 -1.62
C THR A 195 -10.64 5.49 -2.29
N PHE A 196 -10.91 5.21 -3.58
CA PHE A 196 -10.08 4.29 -4.35
C PHE A 196 -8.65 4.80 -4.52
N PHE A 197 -8.47 6.10 -4.78
CA PHE A 197 -7.17 6.76 -4.83
C PHE A 197 -6.38 6.59 -3.53
N ILE A 198 -7.01 6.87 -2.40
CA ILE A 198 -6.36 6.74 -1.09
C ILE A 198 -6.04 5.27 -0.77
N GLY A 199 -7.01 4.36 -1.00
CA GLY A 199 -6.85 2.94 -0.70
C GLY A 199 -5.75 2.27 -1.53
N SER A 200 -5.73 2.51 -2.85
CA SER A 200 -4.68 2.01 -3.75
C SER A 200 -3.33 2.68 -3.52
N GLY A 201 -3.34 3.99 -3.19
CA GLY A 201 -2.13 4.72 -2.80
C GLY A 201 -1.47 4.14 -1.56
N LEU A 202 -2.25 3.76 -0.54
CA LEU A 202 -1.74 3.08 0.66
C LEU A 202 -1.16 1.71 0.35
N ALA A 203 -1.76 0.96 -0.58
CA ALA A 203 -1.18 -0.30 -1.05
C ALA A 203 0.18 -0.09 -1.72
N GLY A 204 0.32 0.98 -2.51
CA GLY A 204 1.61 1.36 -3.09
C GLY A 204 2.67 1.69 -2.05
N VAL A 205 2.31 2.43 -1.02
CA VAL A 205 3.19 2.73 0.13
C VAL A 205 3.61 1.44 0.85
N ALA A 206 2.70 0.48 1.03
CA ALA A 206 3.03 -0.84 1.58
C ALA A 206 4.02 -1.59 0.67
N GLY A 207 3.90 -1.42 -0.65
CA GLY A 207 4.84 -1.95 -1.64
C GLY A 207 6.25 -1.37 -1.48
N VAL A 208 6.39 -0.08 -1.17
CA VAL A 208 7.69 0.56 -0.85
C VAL A 208 8.30 -0.01 0.43
N ALA A 209 7.48 -0.33 1.42
CA ALA A 209 7.93 -0.89 2.70
C ALA A 209 8.32 -2.38 2.63
N SER A 210 7.76 -3.15 1.68
CA SER A 210 7.92 -4.60 1.57
C SER A 210 9.39 -5.05 1.35
N PRO A 211 10.19 -4.46 0.45
CA PRO A 211 11.60 -4.80 0.27
C PRO A 211 12.45 -4.55 1.52
N CYS A 212 12.12 -3.53 2.29
CA CYS A 212 12.79 -3.24 3.56
C CYS A 212 12.57 -4.37 4.59
N SER A 213 11.40 -5.02 4.57
CA SER A 213 11.08 -6.14 5.45
C SER A 213 11.84 -7.43 5.07
N ALA A 214 11.98 -7.73 3.78
CA ALA A 214 12.53 -9.01 3.30
C ALA A 214 14.04 -9.18 3.58
N ARG A 215 14.80 -8.10 3.75
CA ARG A 215 16.26 -8.14 3.92
C ARG A 215 16.73 -8.54 5.32
N SER A 216 15.89 -8.40 6.33
CA SER A 216 16.25 -8.72 7.71
C SER A 216 16.37 -10.23 8.01
N GLY A 217 15.83 -11.07 7.11
CA GLY A 217 15.81 -12.53 7.29
C GLY A 217 17.05 -13.28 6.74
N ARG A 218 17.96 -12.62 5.99
CA ARG A 218 19.03 -13.33 5.25
C ARG A 218 20.41 -13.32 5.90
N ARG A 219 20.56 -13.00 7.18
CA ARG A 219 21.87 -13.08 7.86
C ARG A 219 22.17 -14.45 8.49
N TRP A 220 21.48 -15.51 8.07
CA TRP A 220 21.74 -16.88 8.56
C TRP A 220 22.44 -17.73 7.49
N ALA A 221 23.47 -17.24 6.82
CA ALA A 221 24.40 -18.10 6.12
C ALA A 221 25.63 -18.29 7.05
N PRO A 222 25.82 -19.47 7.67
CA PRO A 222 27.08 -19.79 8.26
C PRO A 222 28.10 -19.99 7.13
N THR A 223 29.24 -19.31 7.21
CA THR A 223 30.45 -19.59 6.43
C THR A 223 30.98 -20.95 6.83
#